data_6470a8c97909a385781c9001742f548a
#
_entry.id   6470a8c97909a385781c9001742f548a
#
_cell.length_a   1.000
_cell.length_b   1.000
_cell.length_c   1.000
_cell.angle_alpha   90.00
_cell.angle_beta   90.00
_cell.angle_gamma   90.00
#
_symmetry.space_group_name_H-M   'P 1'
#
loop_
_entity.id
_entity.type
_entity.pdbx_description
1 polymer ?
#
loop_
_entity_poly.entity_id
_entity_poly.type
_entity_poly.pdbx_seq_one_letter_code
_entity_poly.pdbx_strand_id
1 'polypeptide(L)'
;MKTGRKVVLALILILLILTAAAYGYGVHYFTDHFLPGSQVNGFNCSYKTAEETENLLAKEVQAYVLTVETRNNGKESITAKEAGLVYKPGDGTKKLIKKQDRYKWFLAFNQKKKYTLETETEYNDQNKLTETVKKLKCMQKDNMEKPEDACIRDNGETYEIQPEKEGTTLDTKKVQKVIRKAISAGDKSVSLEKTDCYKKPSVYKDDATLKKDCDQMNKLTSCVITYDFSDRSEQLDRNTIKDWLTKDANGDYTVDKNQVAAYVNSLGYKYDTFGCTRTFTTYDGRQKTIKGGDYGWAIDQTTETEWLYNAILAGTTEVRQPAYAYSGLCRDTNDIGNTYVEIDLTNQRMVFYKDGQLLVDTPVVTGCVRKGYSTPTGCFALDAMRSPAVLKGPGYASPVTYWMPFSGGVGIHDASWRSQYGGQIYITNGSHGCVNTPKDQAATIYNNISVGVPIIVCLLYTSDAADEL
;
A
#
# COMPACT_ATOMS: atom_id res chain seq x y z
N MET A 1 -50.91 -94.24 58.08
CA MET A 1 -50.50 -92.81 58.26
C MET A 1 -49.08 -92.54 58.84
N LYS A 2 -48.46 -93.43 59.57
CA LYS A 2 -47.15 -93.12 60.14
C LYS A 2 -45.93 -93.20 59.16
N THR A 3 -46.02 -94.00 58.05
CA THR A 3 -44.89 -94.18 57.09
C THR A 3 -44.82 -93.00 56.12
N GLY A 4 -45.89 -92.34 55.61
CA GLY A 4 -45.86 -91.19 54.74
C GLY A 4 -45.28 -89.96 55.42
N ARG A 5 -45.49 -89.79 56.74
CA ARG A 5 -44.92 -88.66 57.51
C ARG A 5 -43.38 -88.73 57.68
N LYS A 6 -42.90 -89.98 57.77
CA LYS A 6 -41.39 -90.23 57.87
C LYS A 6 -40.73 -89.94 56.51
N VAL A 7 -41.38 -90.27 55.37
CA VAL A 7 -40.89 -90.06 54.04
C VAL A 7 -40.87 -88.54 53.73
N VAL A 8 -41.93 -87.84 54.10
CA VAL A 8 -41.98 -86.34 53.93
C VAL A 8 -40.94 -85.67 54.79
N LEU A 9 -40.72 -86.11 56.04
CA LEU A 9 -39.63 -85.54 56.86
C LEU A 9 -38.22 -85.84 56.32
N ALA A 10 -38.04 -87.03 55.74
CA ALA A 10 -36.75 -87.38 55.09
C ALA A 10 -36.52 -86.47 53.81
N LEU A 11 -37.53 -86.28 53.01
CA LEU A 11 -37.42 -85.41 51.87
C LEU A 11 -37.19 -83.93 52.23
N ILE A 12 -37.84 -83.46 53.33
CA ILE A 12 -37.55 -82.08 53.85
C ILE A 12 -36.10 -82.01 54.36
N LEU A 13 -35.62 -83.02 55.07
CA LEU A 13 -34.26 -83.04 55.54
C LEU A 13 -33.21 -83.06 54.40
N ILE A 14 -33.50 -83.90 53.36
CA ILE A 14 -32.62 -83.90 52.16
C ILE A 14 -32.70 -82.56 51.47
N LEU A 15 -33.84 -81.94 51.37
CA LEU A 15 -33.94 -80.58 50.76
C LEU A 15 -33.18 -79.55 51.60
N LEU A 16 -33.24 -79.62 52.94
CA LEU A 16 -32.50 -78.69 53.80
C LEU A 16 -31.00 -78.93 53.69
N ILE A 17 -30.51 -80.18 53.58
CA ILE A 17 -29.11 -80.48 53.35
C ILE A 17 -28.63 -80.01 52.01
N LEU A 18 -29.44 -80.18 50.95
CA LEU A 18 -29.16 -79.74 49.60
C LEU A 18 -29.11 -78.20 49.53
N THR A 19 -30.07 -77.48 50.17
CA THR A 19 -30.07 -76.02 50.24
C THR A 19 -28.88 -75.49 51.06
N ALA A 20 -28.52 -76.12 52.18
CA ALA A 20 -27.33 -75.72 52.94
C ALA A 20 -26.04 -75.95 52.14
N ALA A 21 -25.95 -77.09 51.45
CA ALA A 21 -24.80 -77.39 50.57
C ALA A 21 -24.70 -76.35 49.41
N ALA A 22 -25.84 -76.09 48.77
CA ALA A 22 -25.88 -75.06 47.69
C ALA A 22 -25.51 -73.64 48.22
N TYR A 23 -26.03 -73.28 49.41
CA TYR A 23 -25.67 -72.04 50.04
C TYR A 23 -24.19 -71.94 50.35
N GLY A 24 -23.65 -72.99 50.98
CA GLY A 24 -22.21 -73.08 51.31
C GLY A 24 -21.29 -73.06 50.10
N TYR A 25 -21.74 -73.75 49.02
CA TYR A 25 -21.05 -73.66 47.72
C TYR A 25 -21.06 -72.27 47.18
N GLY A 26 -22.17 -71.56 47.16
CA GLY A 26 -22.29 -70.18 46.69
C GLY A 26 -21.43 -69.20 47.51
N VAL A 27 -21.42 -69.33 48.86
CA VAL A 27 -20.53 -68.55 49.74
C VAL A 27 -19.05 -68.79 49.43
N HIS A 28 -18.69 -70.06 49.16
CA HIS A 28 -17.30 -70.41 48.77
C HIS A 28 -16.98 -69.83 47.35
N TYR A 29 -17.83 -70.05 46.38
CA TYR A 29 -17.66 -69.60 45.00
C TYR A 29 -17.47 -68.09 44.90
N PHE A 30 -18.33 -67.29 45.58
CA PHE A 30 -18.25 -65.84 45.58
C PHE A 30 -17.17 -65.26 46.52
N THR A 31 -16.22 -66.13 46.98
CA THR A 31 -15.03 -65.67 47.70
C THR A 31 -14.06 -64.98 46.76
N ASP A 32 -13.99 -65.44 45.51
CA ASP A 32 -13.06 -65.00 44.48
C ASP A 32 -13.75 -64.61 43.18
N HIS A 33 -15.11 -64.69 43.11
CA HIS A 33 -15.91 -64.29 41.99
C HIS A 33 -16.85 -63.14 42.35
N PHE A 34 -17.15 -62.29 41.35
CA PHE A 34 -18.18 -61.24 41.47
C PHE A 34 -19.59 -61.86 41.60
N LEU A 35 -20.40 -61.22 42.42
CA LEU A 35 -21.83 -61.56 42.57
C LEU A 35 -22.62 -61.39 41.29
N PRO A 36 -23.75 -62.10 41.10
CA PRO A 36 -24.66 -61.84 40.00
C PRO A 36 -25.08 -60.38 39.92
N GLY A 37 -25.22 -59.82 38.71
CA GLY A 37 -25.58 -58.45 38.49
C GLY A 37 -24.46 -57.40 38.69
N SER A 38 -23.24 -57.87 39.03
CA SER A 38 -22.09 -56.98 39.20
C SER A 38 -21.58 -56.41 37.86
N GLN A 39 -21.35 -55.12 37.84
CA GLN A 39 -20.75 -54.41 36.71
C GLN A 39 -19.54 -53.59 37.22
N VAL A 40 -18.41 -53.65 36.53
CA VAL A 40 -17.23 -52.81 36.77
C VAL A 40 -17.00 -51.96 35.52
N ASN A 41 -16.99 -50.65 35.66
CA ASN A 41 -16.87 -49.66 34.54
C ASN A 41 -17.85 -49.91 33.40
N GLY A 42 -19.07 -50.43 33.72
CA GLY A 42 -20.09 -50.75 32.73
C GLY A 42 -20.01 -52.20 32.16
N PHE A 43 -18.93 -52.92 32.38
CA PHE A 43 -18.79 -54.29 31.91
C PHE A 43 -19.48 -55.27 32.88
N ASN A 44 -20.22 -56.23 32.30
CA ASN A 44 -20.79 -57.30 33.08
C ASN A 44 -19.70 -58.24 33.63
N CYS A 45 -19.48 -58.19 34.92
CA CYS A 45 -18.50 -59.00 35.65
C CYS A 45 -19.13 -60.09 36.48
N SER A 46 -20.48 -60.35 36.35
CA SER A 46 -21.18 -61.44 37.05
C SER A 46 -20.44 -62.76 36.87
N TYR A 47 -20.23 -63.45 37.97
CA TYR A 47 -19.55 -64.79 38.03
C TYR A 47 -18.08 -64.75 37.55
N LYS A 48 -17.46 -63.61 37.35
CA LYS A 48 -16.08 -63.50 36.90
C LYS A 48 -15.14 -63.33 38.09
N THR A 49 -13.95 -63.87 37.93
CA THR A 49 -12.85 -63.65 38.86
C THR A 49 -12.23 -62.25 38.72
N ALA A 50 -11.37 -61.86 39.63
CA ALA A 50 -10.61 -60.64 39.51
C ALA A 50 -9.77 -60.63 38.22
N GLU A 51 -9.10 -61.72 37.89
CA GLU A 51 -8.25 -61.86 36.69
C GLU A 51 -9.07 -61.76 35.40
N GLU A 52 -10.22 -62.43 35.33
CA GLU A 52 -11.11 -62.33 34.17
C GLU A 52 -11.65 -60.91 33.97
N THR A 53 -11.90 -60.18 35.06
CA THR A 53 -12.33 -58.78 35.01
C THR A 53 -11.17 -57.89 34.58
N GLU A 54 -9.97 -58.09 35.09
CA GLU A 54 -8.77 -57.39 34.63
C GLU A 54 -8.51 -57.60 33.14
N ASN A 55 -8.70 -58.83 32.64
CA ASN A 55 -8.60 -59.13 31.20
C ASN A 55 -9.68 -58.39 30.35
N LEU A 56 -10.86 -58.15 30.88
CA LEU A 56 -11.88 -57.33 30.20
C LEU A 56 -11.44 -55.88 30.14
N LEU A 57 -10.96 -55.32 31.23
CA LEU A 57 -10.43 -53.95 31.29
C LEU A 57 -9.19 -53.76 30.38
N ALA A 58 -8.31 -54.77 30.33
CA ALA A 58 -7.17 -54.77 29.42
C ALA A 58 -7.57 -54.75 27.95
N LYS A 59 -8.60 -55.50 27.57
CA LYS A 59 -9.17 -55.52 26.22
C LYS A 59 -9.79 -54.14 25.84
N GLU A 60 -10.44 -53.49 26.80
CA GLU A 60 -10.97 -52.14 26.59
C GLU A 60 -9.84 -51.13 26.28
N VAL A 61 -8.77 -51.15 27.09
CA VAL A 61 -7.61 -50.29 26.84
C VAL A 61 -6.99 -50.60 25.48
N GLN A 62 -6.90 -51.89 25.08
CA GLN A 62 -6.40 -52.25 23.75
C GLN A 62 -7.28 -51.78 22.60
N ALA A 63 -8.61 -51.70 22.82
CA ALA A 63 -9.57 -51.23 21.84
C ALA A 63 -9.67 -49.70 21.78
N TYR A 64 -8.96 -48.96 22.65
CA TYR A 64 -9.01 -47.51 22.67
C TYR A 64 -8.43 -46.93 21.40
N VAL A 65 -9.14 -45.93 20.85
CA VAL A 65 -8.74 -45.15 19.68
C VAL A 65 -9.01 -43.69 19.98
N LEU A 66 -7.99 -42.84 19.86
CA LEU A 66 -8.13 -41.40 19.87
C LEU A 66 -8.31 -40.89 18.43
N THR A 67 -9.37 -40.15 18.15
CA THR A 67 -9.56 -39.41 16.90
C THR A 67 -8.89 -38.05 17.04
N VAL A 68 -7.93 -37.74 16.17
CA VAL A 68 -7.28 -36.45 16.07
C VAL A 68 -7.95 -35.66 14.96
N GLU A 69 -8.67 -34.60 15.33
CA GLU A 69 -9.36 -33.72 14.41
C GLU A 69 -8.43 -32.59 13.99
N THR A 70 -8.23 -32.43 12.68
CA THR A 70 -7.39 -31.41 12.09
C THR A 70 -8.22 -30.31 11.41
N ARG A 71 -7.59 -29.21 11.05
CA ARG A 71 -8.21 -28.13 10.23
C ARG A 71 -8.82 -28.72 8.95
N ASN A 72 -9.81 -28.04 8.39
CA ASN A 72 -10.52 -28.47 7.16
C ASN A 72 -11.26 -29.82 7.29
N ASN A 73 -11.76 -30.12 8.51
CA ASN A 73 -12.52 -31.35 8.82
C ASN A 73 -11.73 -32.65 8.61
N GLY A 74 -10.39 -32.56 8.57
CA GLY A 74 -9.56 -33.74 8.51
C GLY A 74 -9.59 -34.55 9.82
N LYS A 75 -9.46 -35.86 9.72
CA LYS A 75 -9.45 -36.78 10.87
C LYS A 75 -8.37 -37.83 10.69
N GLU A 76 -7.60 -38.04 11.73
CA GLU A 76 -6.64 -39.14 11.84
C GLU A 76 -6.90 -39.89 13.15
N SER A 77 -6.36 -41.05 13.31
CA SER A 77 -6.57 -41.84 14.51
C SER A 77 -5.26 -42.37 15.07
N ILE A 78 -5.23 -42.54 16.39
CA ILE A 78 -4.14 -43.15 17.12
C ILE A 78 -4.75 -44.26 17.97
N THR A 79 -4.36 -45.51 17.71
CA THR A 79 -4.79 -46.66 18.51
C THR A 79 -3.92 -46.80 19.79
N ALA A 80 -4.44 -47.49 20.79
CA ALA A 80 -3.67 -47.83 22.00
C ALA A 80 -2.32 -48.47 21.66
N LYS A 81 -2.32 -49.40 20.70
CA LYS A 81 -1.11 -50.10 20.24
C LYS A 81 -0.07 -49.15 19.63
N GLU A 82 -0.50 -48.19 18.84
CA GLU A 82 0.36 -47.18 18.24
C GLU A 82 0.87 -46.17 19.27
N ALA A 83 0.05 -45.84 20.27
CA ALA A 83 0.45 -45.01 21.38
C ALA A 83 1.40 -45.70 22.36
N GLY A 84 1.49 -47.05 22.32
CA GLY A 84 2.20 -47.85 23.34
C GLY A 84 1.46 -47.90 24.67
N LEU A 85 0.12 -47.67 24.64
CA LEU A 85 -0.71 -47.66 25.83
C LEU A 85 -1.10 -49.09 26.21
N VAL A 86 -0.86 -49.48 27.44
CA VAL A 86 -1.19 -50.78 28.00
C VAL A 86 -1.93 -50.62 29.31
N TYR A 87 -2.79 -51.59 29.62
CA TYR A 87 -3.45 -51.66 30.91
C TYR A 87 -2.40 -52.05 31.99
N LYS A 88 -2.46 -51.36 33.12
CA LYS A 88 -1.63 -51.66 34.29
C LYS A 88 -2.49 -52.41 35.32
N PRO A 89 -2.28 -53.71 35.52
CA PRO A 89 -3.02 -54.48 36.52
C PRO A 89 -2.82 -53.94 37.94
N GLY A 90 -3.92 -53.83 38.68
CA GLY A 90 -3.91 -53.34 40.05
C GLY A 90 -4.67 -54.25 40.99
N ASP A 91 -4.72 -53.90 42.30
CA ASP A 91 -5.46 -54.66 43.30
C ASP A 91 -6.94 -54.27 43.40
N GLY A 92 -7.43 -53.38 42.52
CA GLY A 92 -8.72 -52.79 42.61
C GLY A 92 -9.86 -53.76 42.48
N THR A 93 -9.80 -54.66 41.52
CA THR A 93 -10.79 -55.74 41.29
C THR A 93 -10.86 -56.70 42.44
N LYS A 94 -9.70 -57.13 42.97
CA LYS A 94 -9.61 -57.98 44.17
C LYS A 94 -10.21 -57.29 45.40
N LYS A 95 -9.97 -55.99 45.59
CA LYS A 95 -10.58 -55.23 46.69
C LYS A 95 -12.08 -55.10 46.55
N LEU A 96 -12.63 -54.97 45.32
CA LEU A 96 -14.07 -54.95 45.06
C LEU A 96 -14.72 -56.29 45.41
N ILE A 97 -14.14 -57.44 45.02
CA ILE A 97 -14.64 -58.79 45.37
C ILE A 97 -14.64 -58.97 46.89
N LYS A 98 -13.59 -58.53 47.59
CA LYS A 98 -13.53 -58.64 49.06
C LYS A 98 -14.57 -57.78 49.79
N LYS A 99 -15.00 -56.66 49.17
CA LYS A 99 -16.02 -55.77 49.76
C LYS A 99 -17.45 -56.20 49.53
N GLN A 100 -17.69 -57.21 48.68
CA GLN A 100 -19.08 -57.71 48.45
C GLN A 100 -19.45 -58.64 49.64
N ASP A 101 -20.80 -58.63 49.95
CA ASP A 101 -21.34 -59.48 50.98
C ASP A 101 -21.67 -60.85 50.33
N ARG A 102 -20.71 -61.74 50.33
CA ARG A 102 -20.84 -63.08 49.75
C ARG A 102 -21.90 -63.95 50.46
N TYR A 103 -22.24 -63.62 51.71
CA TYR A 103 -23.21 -64.39 52.48
C TYR A 103 -24.66 -64.09 51.98
N LYS A 104 -24.88 -62.97 51.24
CA LYS A 104 -26.12 -62.59 50.66
C LYS A 104 -26.17 -62.82 49.14
N TRP A 105 -25.33 -63.71 48.63
CA TRP A 105 -25.19 -63.95 47.19
C TRP A 105 -26.53 -64.27 46.51
N PHE A 106 -27.42 -65.02 47.19
CA PHE A 106 -28.72 -65.42 46.65
C PHE A 106 -29.67 -64.24 46.47
N LEU A 107 -29.47 -63.10 47.14
CA LEU A 107 -30.23 -61.86 46.94
C LEU A 107 -29.72 -61.05 45.74
N ALA A 108 -28.52 -61.33 45.27
CA ALA A 108 -27.89 -60.55 44.20
C ALA A 108 -28.48 -60.84 42.79
N PHE A 109 -29.21 -61.97 42.60
CA PHE A 109 -29.80 -62.31 41.30
C PHE A 109 -30.78 -61.26 40.76
N ASN A 110 -31.43 -60.50 41.62
CA ASN A 110 -32.37 -59.46 41.27
C ASN A 110 -31.81 -58.03 41.45
N GLN A 111 -30.49 -57.91 41.69
CA GLN A 111 -29.85 -56.62 41.93
C GLN A 111 -28.79 -56.37 40.87
N LYS A 112 -28.67 -55.08 40.43
CA LYS A 112 -27.59 -54.61 39.60
C LYS A 112 -26.67 -53.75 40.46
N LYS A 113 -25.44 -54.21 40.69
CA LYS A 113 -24.45 -53.51 41.48
C LYS A 113 -23.35 -52.96 40.58
N LYS A 114 -23.24 -51.62 40.48
CA LYS A 114 -22.23 -50.94 39.69
C LYS A 114 -21.06 -50.52 40.53
N TYR A 115 -19.89 -50.87 40.05
CA TYR A 115 -18.60 -50.43 40.64
C TYR A 115 -17.88 -49.56 39.63
N THR A 116 -17.25 -48.48 40.09
CA THR A 116 -16.30 -47.70 39.36
C THR A 116 -14.89 -47.99 39.85
N LEU A 117 -14.03 -48.34 38.95
CA LEU A 117 -12.63 -48.61 39.21
C LEU A 117 -11.78 -47.67 38.35
N GLU A 118 -10.83 -46.95 38.92
CA GLU A 118 -9.88 -46.20 38.14
C GLU A 118 -8.99 -47.19 37.38
N THR A 119 -9.07 -47.10 36.04
CA THR A 119 -8.28 -47.95 35.15
C THR A 119 -6.90 -47.34 35.03
N GLU A 120 -5.89 -47.92 35.69
CA GLU A 120 -4.52 -47.47 35.50
C GLU A 120 -4.00 -47.93 34.13
N THR A 121 -3.42 -46.99 33.41
CA THR A 121 -2.75 -47.24 32.13
C THR A 121 -1.31 -46.78 32.21
N GLU A 122 -0.43 -47.46 31.51
CA GLU A 122 0.98 -47.07 31.39
C GLU A 122 1.45 -47.17 29.94
N TYR A 123 2.54 -46.49 29.63
CA TYR A 123 3.19 -46.61 28.33
C TYR A 123 4.29 -47.67 28.40
N ASN A 124 4.17 -48.74 27.60
CA ASN A 124 5.22 -49.77 27.49
C ASN A 124 6.47 -49.25 26.78
N ASP A 125 6.32 -48.16 26.00
CA ASP A 125 7.40 -47.40 25.36
C ASP A 125 7.03 -45.93 25.32
N GLN A 126 7.73 -45.12 26.10
CA GLN A 126 7.47 -43.68 26.20
C GLN A 126 7.74 -42.90 24.89
N ASN A 127 8.60 -43.44 24.01
CA ASN A 127 8.94 -42.81 22.75
C ASN A 127 7.92 -43.13 21.63
N LYS A 128 7.20 -44.25 21.77
CA LYS A 128 6.31 -44.75 20.73
C LYS A 128 5.22 -43.76 20.36
N LEU A 129 4.57 -43.16 21.34
CA LEU A 129 3.59 -42.10 21.08
C LEU A 129 4.20 -40.92 20.31
N THR A 130 5.40 -40.48 20.70
CA THR A 130 6.10 -39.39 20.02
C THR A 130 6.39 -39.70 18.56
N GLU A 131 6.83 -40.92 18.27
CA GLU A 131 7.08 -41.37 16.89
C GLU A 131 5.77 -41.54 16.10
N THR A 132 4.72 -42.03 16.73
CA THR A 132 3.40 -42.15 16.13
C THR A 132 2.84 -40.75 15.73
N VAL A 133 2.93 -39.78 16.63
CA VAL A 133 2.49 -38.40 16.35
C VAL A 133 3.28 -37.81 15.18
N LYS A 134 4.59 -38.03 15.10
CA LYS A 134 5.38 -37.55 13.95
C LYS A 134 4.96 -38.18 12.61
N LYS A 135 4.38 -39.40 12.64
CA LYS A 135 3.92 -40.13 11.43
C LYS A 135 2.53 -39.73 10.96
N LEU A 136 1.78 -39.00 11.75
CA LEU A 136 0.48 -38.48 11.31
C LEU A 136 0.63 -37.67 9.99
N LYS A 137 -0.33 -37.78 9.09
CA LYS A 137 -0.30 -37.08 7.79
C LYS A 137 -0.23 -35.58 7.98
N CYS A 138 -0.97 -35.04 8.94
CA CYS A 138 -0.98 -33.62 9.27
C CYS A 138 0.39 -33.12 9.80
N MET A 139 1.26 -34.02 10.27
CA MET A 139 2.59 -33.67 10.77
C MET A 139 3.68 -33.75 9.69
N GLN A 140 3.37 -34.22 8.48
CA GLN A 140 4.32 -34.29 7.39
C GLN A 140 4.49 -32.92 6.76
N LYS A 141 5.74 -32.50 6.53
CA LYS A 141 6.05 -31.15 5.99
C LYS A 141 5.39 -30.86 4.65
N ASP A 142 5.28 -31.88 3.81
CA ASP A 142 4.68 -31.77 2.46
C ASP A 142 3.16 -31.54 2.50
N ASN A 143 2.53 -31.81 3.63
CA ASN A 143 1.10 -31.59 3.87
C ASN A 143 0.82 -30.31 4.66
N MET A 144 1.87 -29.54 5.01
CA MET A 144 1.76 -28.32 5.79
C MET A 144 1.89 -27.09 4.89
N GLU A 145 0.89 -26.23 4.92
CA GLU A 145 0.94 -24.88 4.36
C GLU A 145 1.38 -23.91 5.46
N LYS A 146 2.31 -23.01 5.13
CA LYS A 146 2.71 -21.96 6.07
C LYS A 146 1.62 -20.91 6.19
N PRO A 147 1.40 -20.33 7.38
CA PRO A 147 0.58 -19.15 7.50
C PRO A 147 1.25 -17.99 6.74
N GLU A 148 0.45 -17.15 6.10
CA GLU A 148 0.88 -15.93 5.44
C GLU A 148 0.19 -14.75 6.10
N ASP A 149 0.94 -13.68 6.36
CA ASP A 149 0.40 -12.45 6.92
C ASP A 149 -0.46 -11.70 5.88
N ALA A 150 -1.47 -10.99 6.35
CA ALA A 150 -2.17 -10.03 5.53
C ALA A 150 -1.20 -8.93 5.06
N CYS A 151 -1.36 -8.48 3.82
CA CYS A 151 -0.49 -7.47 3.23
C CYS A 151 -1.26 -6.53 2.30
N ILE A 152 -0.68 -5.36 2.02
CA ILE A 152 -1.22 -4.43 1.04
C ILE A 152 -0.73 -4.86 -0.34
N ARG A 153 -1.64 -4.93 -1.30
CA ARG A 153 -1.37 -5.24 -2.71
C ARG A 153 -1.89 -4.13 -3.61
N ASP A 154 -1.11 -3.78 -4.61
CA ASP A 154 -1.55 -2.93 -5.72
C ASP A 154 -2.27 -3.81 -6.77
N ASN A 155 -3.54 -3.51 -7.05
CA ASN A 155 -4.33 -4.20 -8.07
C ASN A 155 -4.33 -3.46 -9.43
N GLY A 156 -3.56 -2.36 -9.55
CA GLY A 156 -3.46 -1.51 -10.73
C GLY A 156 -4.35 -0.27 -10.68
N GLU A 157 -5.46 -0.31 -9.94
CA GLU A 157 -6.38 0.82 -9.76
C GLU A 157 -6.29 1.41 -8.36
N THR A 158 -6.20 0.55 -7.34
CA THR A 158 -6.14 0.93 -5.94
C THR A 158 -5.23 0.00 -5.17
N TYR A 159 -4.91 0.37 -3.94
CA TYR A 159 -4.31 -0.54 -2.97
C TYR A 159 -5.41 -1.24 -2.19
N GLU A 160 -5.28 -2.56 -2.02
CA GLU A 160 -6.22 -3.37 -1.26
C GLU A 160 -5.50 -4.28 -0.27
N ILE A 161 -6.19 -4.63 0.83
CA ILE A 161 -5.64 -5.57 1.79
C ILE A 161 -5.93 -6.98 1.30
N GLN A 162 -4.88 -7.71 0.94
CA GLN A 162 -4.96 -9.15 0.75
C GLN A 162 -5.04 -9.81 2.12
N PRO A 163 -6.11 -10.58 2.42
CA PRO A 163 -6.27 -11.26 3.69
C PRO A 163 -5.14 -12.25 3.97
N GLU A 164 -4.92 -12.48 5.25
CA GLU A 164 -4.05 -13.52 5.75
C GLU A 164 -4.48 -14.92 5.32
N LYS A 165 -3.52 -15.85 5.27
CA LYS A 165 -3.79 -17.28 5.14
C LYS A 165 -3.41 -17.98 6.44
N GLU A 166 -4.37 -18.63 7.07
CA GLU A 166 -4.17 -19.35 8.32
C GLU A 166 -3.18 -20.52 8.20
N GLY A 167 -3.03 -21.09 7.02
CA GLY A 167 -2.16 -22.24 6.78
C GLY A 167 -2.56 -23.49 7.56
N THR A 168 -1.72 -24.53 7.54
CA THR A 168 -1.93 -25.80 8.26
C THR A 168 -0.68 -26.25 9.02
N THR A 169 0.31 -25.37 9.17
CA THR A 169 1.55 -25.68 9.90
C THR A 169 1.26 -25.85 11.40
N LEU A 170 1.64 -27.01 11.94
CA LEU A 170 1.46 -27.38 13.35
C LEU A 170 2.72 -27.12 14.19
N ASP A 171 2.52 -26.77 15.47
CA ASP A 171 3.55 -26.79 16.49
C ASP A 171 3.70 -28.20 17.04
N THR A 172 4.76 -28.90 16.66
CA THR A 172 5.02 -30.27 17.02
C THR A 172 5.01 -30.52 18.55
N LYS A 173 5.55 -29.57 19.34
CA LYS A 173 5.59 -29.70 20.79
C LYS A 173 4.19 -29.56 21.39
N LYS A 174 3.40 -28.62 20.93
CA LYS A 174 2.01 -28.45 21.36
C LYS A 174 1.17 -29.67 21.01
N VAL A 175 1.25 -30.18 19.77
CA VAL A 175 0.52 -31.38 19.33
C VAL A 175 0.84 -32.59 20.20
N GLN A 176 2.12 -32.87 20.45
CA GLN A 176 2.53 -33.99 21.32
C GLN A 176 1.97 -33.84 22.72
N LYS A 177 2.02 -32.63 23.30
CA LYS A 177 1.49 -32.38 24.65
C LYS A 177 -0.02 -32.59 24.72
N VAL A 178 -0.75 -32.07 23.71
CA VAL A 178 -2.22 -32.13 23.65
C VAL A 178 -2.69 -33.59 23.46
N ILE A 179 -2.10 -34.32 22.53
CA ILE A 179 -2.45 -35.73 22.28
C ILE A 179 -2.13 -36.59 23.52
N ARG A 180 -0.98 -36.40 24.15
CA ARG A 180 -0.63 -37.12 25.40
C ARG A 180 -1.67 -36.86 26.50
N LYS A 181 -2.08 -35.58 26.67
CA LYS A 181 -3.11 -35.20 27.64
C LYS A 181 -4.45 -35.86 27.34
N ALA A 182 -4.90 -35.84 26.07
CA ALA A 182 -6.15 -36.46 25.65
C ALA A 182 -6.16 -37.99 25.89
N ILE A 183 -5.08 -38.69 25.55
CA ILE A 183 -4.95 -40.12 25.82
C ILE A 183 -4.96 -40.41 27.34
N SER A 184 -4.24 -39.62 28.14
CA SER A 184 -4.23 -39.81 29.60
C SER A 184 -5.59 -39.52 30.26
N ALA A 185 -6.43 -38.67 29.64
CA ALA A 185 -7.79 -38.38 30.08
C ALA A 185 -8.82 -39.42 29.57
N GLY A 186 -8.42 -40.33 28.68
CA GLY A 186 -9.34 -41.27 28.04
C GLY A 186 -10.31 -40.61 27.02
N ASP A 187 -9.96 -39.46 26.49
CA ASP A 187 -10.77 -38.73 25.51
C ASP A 187 -10.92 -39.52 24.22
N LYS A 188 -12.09 -39.52 23.61
CA LYS A 188 -12.32 -40.19 22.31
C LYS A 188 -11.88 -39.37 21.11
N SER A 189 -11.78 -38.08 21.28
CA SER A 189 -11.33 -37.14 20.20
C SER A 189 -10.60 -35.95 20.79
N VAL A 190 -9.73 -35.37 20.00
CA VAL A 190 -9.05 -34.11 20.30
C VAL A 190 -8.96 -33.26 19.04
N SER A 191 -9.34 -32.00 19.14
CA SER A 191 -9.25 -31.05 18.03
C SER A 191 -7.97 -30.21 18.15
N LEU A 192 -7.09 -30.30 17.15
CA LEU A 192 -5.85 -29.52 17.10
C LEU A 192 -6.13 -28.02 16.88
N GLU A 193 -7.27 -27.69 16.26
CA GLU A 193 -7.73 -26.29 16.10
C GLU A 193 -8.12 -25.71 17.46
N LYS A 194 -9.05 -26.34 18.17
CA LYS A 194 -9.55 -25.85 19.46
C LYS A 194 -8.46 -25.80 20.54
N THR A 195 -7.41 -26.58 20.39
CA THR A 195 -6.29 -26.64 21.32
C THR A 195 -5.09 -25.75 20.91
N ASP A 196 -5.31 -24.86 19.93
CA ASP A 196 -4.30 -23.88 19.48
C ASP A 196 -2.96 -24.51 19.08
N CYS A 197 -3.02 -25.60 18.33
CA CYS A 197 -1.82 -26.32 17.89
C CYS A 197 -1.25 -25.78 16.57
N TYR A 198 -1.98 -24.96 15.83
CA TYR A 198 -1.51 -24.37 14.57
C TYR A 198 -0.68 -23.11 14.80
N LYS A 199 0.31 -22.90 13.93
CA LYS A 199 0.97 -21.60 13.80
C LYS A 199 0.00 -20.63 13.14
N LYS A 200 0.03 -19.38 13.59
CA LYS A 200 -0.88 -18.34 13.14
C LYS A 200 -0.11 -17.26 12.36
N PRO A 201 -0.77 -16.55 11.46
CA PRO A 201 -0.27 -15.29 10.93
C PRO A 201 0.04 -14.31 12.06
N SER A 202 1.00 -13.41 11.81
CA SER A 202 1.35 -12.34 12.74
C SER A 202 0.53 -11.08 12.49
N VAL A 203 0.10 -10.86 11.24
CA VAL A 203 -0.71 -9.72 10.81
C VAL A 203 -1.99 -10.23 10.17
N TYR A 204 -3.12 -9.69 10.61
CA TYR A 204 -4.45 -10.02 10.12
C TYR A 204 -5.02 -8.84 9.31
N LYS A 205 -5.99 -9.10 8.42
CA LYS A 205 -6.65 -8.09 7.57
C LYS A 205 -7.31 -6.95 8.34
N ASP A 206 -7.61 -7.15 9.60
CA ASP A 206 -8.23 -6.15 10.48
C ASP A 206 -7.19 -5.38 11.32
N ASP A 207 -5.89 -5.61 11.12
CA ASP A 207 -4.83 -4.85 11.75
C ASP A 207 -4.98 -3.36 11.45
N ALA A 208 -4.92 -2.55 12.52
CA ALA A 208 -5.19 -1.12 12.44
C ALA A 208 -4.11 -0.36 11.64
N THR A 209 -2.85 -0.80 11.76
CA THR A 209 -1.73 -0.19 11.03
C THR A 209 -1.82 -0.50 9.55
N LEU A 210 -2.12 -1.76 9.21
CA LEU A 210 -2.29 -2.18 7.82
C LEU A 210 -3.43 -1.42 7.13
N LYS A 211 -4.57 -1.23 7.82
CA LYS A 211 -5.70 -0.44 7.29
C LYS A 211 -5.32 1.01 7.10
N LYS A 212 -4.70 1.64 8.11
CA LYS A 212 -4.24 3.03 8.04
C LYS A 212 -3.28 3.22 6.86
N ASP A 213 -2.31 2.33 6.70
CA ASP A 213 -1.33 2.38 5.61
C ASP A 213 -2.02 2.28 4.24
N CYS A 214 -2.96 1.34 4.08
CA CYS A 214 -3.72 1.17 2.85
C CYS A 214 -4.57 2.41 2.51
N ASP A 215 -5.26 2.98 3.49
CA ASP A 215 -6.08 4.18 3.32
C ASP A 215 -5.22 5.39 2.95
N GLN A 216 -4.05 5.57 3.59
CA GLN A 216 -3.12 6.64 3.27
C GLN A 216 -2.56 6.51 1.84
N MET A 217 -2.12 5.31 1.46
CA MET A 217 -1.62 5.06 0.09
C MET A 217 -2.69 5.36 -0.96
N ASN A 218 -3.93 4.93 -0.73
CA ASN A 218 -5.05 5.21 -1.63
C ASN A 218 -5.37 6.71 -1.70
N LYS A 219 -5.37 7.40 -0.56
CA LYS A 219 -5.60 8.85 -0.52
C LYS A 219 -4.56 9.60 -1.33
N LEU A 220 -3.28 9.33 -1.12
CA LEU A 220 -2.18 9.99 -1.83
C LEU A 220 -2.25 9.75 -3.34
N THR A 221 -2.52 8.51 -3.73
CA THR A 221 -2.58 8.11 -5.14
C THR A 221 -3.91 8.41 -5.82
N SER A 222 -4.91 8.93 -5.11
CA SER A 222 -6.14 9.43 -5.72
C SER A 222 -5.99 10.83 -6.32
N CYS A 223 -4.86 11.50 -6.08
CA CYS A 223 -4.58 12.81 -6.65
C CYS A 223 -4.46 12.74 -8.17
N VAL A 224 -5.18 13.63 -8.85
CA VAL A 224 -5.11 13.79 -10.32
C VAL A 224 -5.03 15.28 -10.64
N ILE A 225 -3.90 15.74 -11.15
CA ILE A 225 -3.70 17.12 -11.57
C ILE A 225 -3.51 17.15 -13.06
N THR A 226 -4.39 17.89 -13.75
CA THR A 226 -4.23 18.18 -15.18
C THR A 226 -3.69 19.60 -15.33
N TYR A 227 -2.44 19.71 -15.71
CA TYR A 227 -1.83 20.99 -16.06
C TYR A 227 -2.29 21.43 -17.43
N ASP A 228 -2.97 22.57 -17.50
CA ASP A 228 -3.46 23.19 -18.72
C ASP A 228 -2.52 24.32 -19.14
N PHE A 229 -1.82 24.16 -20.25
CA PHE A 229 -0.97 25.17 -20.86
C PHE A 229 -1.67 25.88 -22.05
N SER A 230 -3.00 25.80 -22.12
CA SER A 230 -3.88 26.33 -23.18
C SER A 230 -3.79 25.59 -24.50
N ASP A 231 -2.62 25.45 -25.11
CA ASP A 231 -2.40 24.75 -26.38
C ASP A 231 -2.05 23.27 -26.22
N ARG A 232 -1.76 22.87 -24.98
CA ARG A 232 -1.36 21.50 -24.58
C ARG A 232 -1.63 21.25 -23.10
N SER A 233 -1.66 19.98 -22.69
CA SER A 233 -1.86 19.61 -21.30
C SER A 233 -0.98 18.45 -20.90
N GLU A 234 -0.72 18.32 -19.60
CA GLU A 234 -0.05 17.16 -19.01
C GLU A 234 -0.76 16.74 -17.74
N GLN A 235 -0.97 15.44 -17.56
CA GLN A 235 -1.65 14.90 -16.39
C GLN A 235 -0.67 14.18 -15.47
N LEU A 236 -0.73 14.53 -14.19
CA LEU A 236 -0.14 13.78 -13.09
C LEU A 236 -1.24 12.93 -12.48
N ASP A 237 -0.99 11.62 -12.36
CA ASP A 237 -1.94 10.67 -11.80
C ASP A 237 -1.26 9.62 -10.93
N ARG A 238 -2.04 8.62 -10.50
CA ARG A 238 -1.61 7.48 -9.72
C ARG A 238 -0.35 6.80 -10.27
N ASN A 239 -0.24 6.64 -11.59
CA ASN A 239 0.85 5.87 -12.20
C ASN A 239 2.22 6.49 -11.89
N THR A 240 2.26 7.80 -11.72
CA THR A 240 3.46 8.54 -11.33
C THR A 240 3.60 8.64 -9.82
N ILE A 241 2.50 8.98 -9.11
CA ILE A 241 2.53 9.26 -7.66
C ILE A 241 2.87 7.99 -6.85
N LYS A 242 2.44 6.81 -7.28
CA LYS A 242 2.71 5.54 -6.58
C LYS A 242 4.21 5.27 -6.37
N ASP A 243 5.04 5.69 -7.32
CA ASP A 243 6.49 5.50 -7.27
C ASP A 243 7.18 6.51 -6.32
N TRP A 244 6.46 7.53 -5.86
CA TRP A 244 6.93 8.54 -4.93
C TRP A 244 6.56 8.27 -3.47
N LEU A 245 5.75 7.21 -3.23
CA LEU A 245 5.31 6.87 -1.88
C LEU A 245 6.50 6.54 -0.98
N THR A 246 6.52 7.14 0.19
CA THR A 246 7.52 6.94 1.24
C THR A 246 6.87 7.02 2.61
N LYS A 247 7.60 6.72 3.68
CA LYS A 247 7.12 6.92 5.04
C LYS A 247 7.87 8.07 5.70
N ASP A 248 7.15 8.88 6.44
CA ASP A 248 7.74 9.96 7.25
C ASP A 248 8.37 9.42 8.55
N ALA A 249 8.91 10.31 9.38
CA ALA A 249 9.53 9.96 10.66
C ALA A 249 8.55 9.32 11.67
N ASN A 250 7.25 9.51 11.51
CA ASN A 250 6.20 8.92 12.34
C ASN A 250 5.74 7.54 11.81
N GLY A 251 6.25 7.13 10.65
CA GLY A 251 5.87 5.90 9.96
C GLY A 251 4.61 6.03 9.10
N ASP A 252 4.10 7.25 8.90
CA ASP A 252 2.94 7.51 8.06
C ASP A 252 3.33 7.64 6.59
N TYR A 253 2.48 7.15 5.67
CA TYR A 253 2.72 7.31 4.26
C TYR A 253 2.59 8.76 3.82
N THR A 254 3.56 9.19 3.04
CA THR A 254 3.66 10.48 2.38
C THR A 254 4.29 10.29 1.01
N VAL A 255 4.61 11.38 0.30
CA VAL A 255 5.38 11.33 -0.96
C VAL A 255 6.73 12.01 -0.78
N ASP A 256 7.74 11.52 -1.51
CA ASP A 256 9.06 12.16 -1.53
C ASP A 256 8.97 13.53 -2.23
N LYS A 257 9.16 14.59 -1.46
CA LYS A 257 9.11 15.98 -1.95
C LYS A 257 10.15 16.27 -3.04
N ASN A 258 11.28 15.56 -3.05
CA ASN A 258 12.28 15.71 -4.10
C ASN A 258 11.78 15.17 -5.44
N GLN A 259 10.99 14.09 -5.43
CA GLN A 259 10.34 13.57 -6.64
C GLN A 259 9.29 14.55 -7.16
N VAL A 260 8.51 15.15 -6.26
CA VAL A 260 7.57 16.21 -6.63
C VAL A 260 8.29 17.39 -7.27
N ALA A 261 9.39 17.87 -6.66
CA ALA A 261 10.21 18.93 -7.21
C ALA A 261 10.84 18.58 -8.57
N ALA A 262 11.32 17.35 -8.73
CA ALA A 262 11.86 16.86 -10.01
C ALA A 262 10.78 16.83 -11.11
N TYR A 263 9.55 16.45 -10.76
CA TYR A 263 8.43 16.48 -11.70
C TYR A 263 8.10 17.92 -12.13
N VAL A 264 7.98 18.86 -11.18
CA VAL A 264 7.74 20.27 -11.49
C VAL A 264 8.87 20.85 -12.35
N ASN A 265 10.13 20.53 -12.06
CA ASN A 265 11.25 20.90 -12.90
C ASN A 265 11.13 20.34 -14.31
N SER A 266 10.67 19.10 -14.47
CA SER A 266 10.43 18.50 -15.79
C SER A 266 9.33 19.21 -16.57
N LEU A 267 8.29 19.73 -15.89
CA LEU A 267 7.27 20.58 -16.51
C LEU A 267 7.91 21.88 -17.04
N GLY A 268 8.74 22.55 -16.22
CA GLY A 268 9.47 23.74 -16.66
C GLY A 268 10.33 23.44 -17.89
N TYR A 269 11.09 22.35 -17.85
CA TYR A 269 11.92 21.97 -18.99
C TYR A 269 11.14 21.72 -20.29
N LYS A 270 9.92 21.19 -20.19
CA LYS A 270 9.05 20.90 -21.34
C LYS A 270 8.26 22.13 -21.84
N TYR A 271 7.85 23.00 -20.93
CA TYR A 271 6.80 23.98 -21.19
C TYR A 271 7.20 25.43 -20.97
N ASP A 272 8.35 25.72 -20.34
CA ASP A 272 8.86 27.08 -20.21
C ASP A 272 9.37 27.58 -21.55
N THR A 273 9.05 28.85 -21.84
CA THR A 273 9.42 29.52 -23.07
C THR A 273 10.16 30.84 -22.81
N PHE A 274 10.37 31.21 -21.55
CA PHE A 274 11.13 32.39 -21.15
C PHE A 274 12.55 32.36 -21.75
N GLY A 275 12.89 33.37 -22.55
CA GLY A 275 14.19 33.49 -23.21
C GLY A 275 14.51 32.39 -24.25
N CYS A 276 13.53 31.55 -24.62
CA CYS A 276 13.78 30.46 -25.57
C CYS A 276 14.00 31.03 -27.00
N THR A 277 14.60 30.18 -27.82
CA THR A 277 14.74 30.46 -29.27
C THR A 277 13.38 30.31 -29.97
N ARG A 278 12.97 31.31 -30.76
CA ARG A 278 11.70 31.32 -31.47
C ARG A 278 11.88 31.47 -32.97
N THR A 279 11.06 30.80 -33.75
CA THR A 279 10.89 31.10 -35.18
C THR A 279 9.81 32.16 -35.32
N PHE A 280 10.14 33.27 -35.99
CA PHE A 280 9.26 34.42 -36.15
C PHE A 280 9.18 34.83 -37.63
N THR A 281 7.98 35.12 -38.08
CA THR A 281 7.75 35.70 -39.41
C THR A 281 7.76 37.21 -39.29
N THR A 282 8.73 37.86 -39.88
CA THR A 282 8.92 39.32 -39.84
C THR A 282 7.89 40.04 -40.67
N TYR A 283 7.78 41.38 -40.48
CA TYR A 283 6.82 42.25 -41.18
C TYR A 283 6.95 42.17 -42.70
N ASP A 284 8.11 41.83 -43.23
CA ASP A 284 8.36 41.65 -44.66
C ASP A 284 8.23 40.20 -45.17
N GLY A 285 7.72 39.28 -44.30
CA GLY A 285 7.42 37.89 -44.62
C GLY A 285 8.59 36.92 -44.53
N ARG A 286 9.77 37.33 -44.06
CA ARG A 286 10.91 36.46 -43.85
C ARG A 286 10.80 35.68 -42.55
N GLN A 287 11.23 34.42 -42.58
CA GLN A 287 11.40 33.62 -41.38
C GLN A 287 12.73 33.93 -40.70
N LYS A 288 12.72 34.25 -39.41
CA LYS A 288 13.92 34.51 -38.60
C LYS A 288 13.90 33.73 -37.31
N THR A 289 15.08 33.28 -36.93
CA THR A 289 15.31 32.68 -35.63
C THR A 289 15.69 33.79 -34.64
N ILE A 290 14.85 34.02 -33.65
CA ILE A 290 15.05 34.99 -32.57
C ILE A 290 15.60 34.25 -31.36
N LYS A 291 16.79 34.59 -30.89
CA LYS A 291 17.45 34.00 -29.75
C LYS A 291 17.54 35.01 -28.60
N GLY A 292 17.29 34.53 -27.37
CA GLY A 292 17.43 35.34 -26.15
C GLY A 292 16.31 36.34 -25.91
N GLY A 293 16.55 37.27 -25.00
CA GLY A 293 15.53 38.14 -24.40
C GLY A 293 14.95 37.56 -23.13
N ASP A 294 13.94 38.17 -22.58
CA ASP A 294 13.29 37.86 -21.32
C ASP A 294 11.76 37.73 -21.43
N TYR A 295 11.28 37.52 -22.63
CA TYR A 295 9.85 37.28 -22.89
C TYR A 295 9.55 35.77 -22.83
N GLY A 296 8.36 35.45 -22.32
CA GLY A 296 7.80 34.10 -22.33
C GLY A 296 7.28 33.66 -20.99
N TRP A 297 7.03 32.37 -20.89
CA TRP A 297 6.47 31.72 -19.71
C TRP A 297 7.58 31.00 -18.94
N ALA A 298 7.57 31.12 -17.62
CA ALA A 298 8.41 30.33 -16.75
C ALA A 298 7.64 29.94 -15.49
N ILE A 299 7.63 28.68 -15.16
CA ILE A 299 6.98 28.15 -13.96
C ILE A 299 7.77 28.61 -12.71
N ASP A 300 7.06 29.12 -11.70
CA ASP A 300 7.61 29.26 -10.34
C ASP A 300 7.73 27.88 -9.70
N GLN A 301 8.85 27.25 -9.90
CA GLN A 301 9.09 25.89 -9.45
C GLN A 301 8.96 25.73 -7.94
N THR A 302 9.30 26.75 -7.16
CA THR A 302 9.20 26.70 -5.69
C THR A 302 7.76 26.70 -5.25
N THR A 303 6.98 27.68 -5.72
CA THR A 303 5.57 27.82 -5.39
C THR A 303 4.77 26.62 -5.89
N GLU A 304 5.05 26.16 -7.10
CA GLU A 304 4.32 25.02 -7.70
C GLU A 304 4.66 23.70 -6.99
N THR A 305 5.91 23.49 -6.60
CA THR A 305 6.29 22.29 -5.83
C THR A 305 5.56 22.22 -4.49
N GLU A 306 5.50 23.31 -3.74
CA GLU A 306 4.77 23.37 -2.47
C GLU A 306 3.28 23.12 -2.65
N TRP A 307 2.69 23.76 -3.67
CA TRP A 307 1.29 23.56 -3.97
C TRP A 307 0.99 22.10 -4.35
N LEU A 308 1.76 21.52 -5.28
CA LEU A 308 1.57 20.15 -5.76
C LEU A 308 1.77 19.12 -4.63
N TYR A 309 2.79 19.30 -3.81
CA TYR A 309 3.00 18.45 -2.65
C TYR A 309 1.77 18.42 -1.73
N ASN A 310 1.21 19.59 -1.40
CA ASN A 310 0.03 19.69 -0.56
C ASN A 310 -1.23 19.13 -1.25
N ALA A 311 -1.36 19.30 -2.56
CA ALA A 311 -2.45 18.73 -3.35
C ALA A 311 -2.44 17.20 -3.34
N ILE A 312 -1.26 16.58 -3.43
CA ILE A 312 -1.11 15.13 -3.32
C ILE A 312 -1.49 14.65 -1.91
N LEU A 313 -1.04 15.34 -0.86
CA LEU A 313 -1.41 15.00 0.52
C LEU A 313 -2.92 15.07 0.76
N ALA A 314 -3.59 15.99 0.07
CA ALA A 314 -5.05 16.15 0.14
C ALA A 314 -5.81 15.13 -0.72
N GLY A 315 -5.19 14.52 -1.74
CA GLY A 315 -5.84 13.68 -2.75
C GLY A 315 -6.67 14.52 -3.73
N THR A 316 -6.16 15.71 -4.13
CA THR A 316 -6.89 16.68 -4.95
C THR A 316 -7.05 16.22 -6.39
N THR A 317 -8.21 16.48 -6.99
CA THR A 317 -8.43 16.36 -8.44
C THR A 317 -8.76 17.74 -9.00
N GLU A 318 -7.89 18.27 -9.88
CA GLU A 318 -8.03 19.64 -10.39
C GLU A 318 -7.43 19.79 -11.81
N VAL A 319 -8.04 20.65 -12.62
CA VAL A 319 -7.47 21.16 -13.87
C VAL A 319 -7.01 22.59 -13.61
N ARG A 320 -5.71 22.86 -13.82
CA ARG A 320 -5.14 24.18 -13.52
C ARG A 320 -3.98 24.56 -14.40
N GLN A 321 -3.65 25.84 -14.43
CA GLN A 321 -2.35 26.31 -14.86
C GLN A 321 -1.36 26.26 -13.69
N PRO A 322 -0.05 25.98 -13.94
CA PRO A 322 0.94 26.09 -12.89
C PRO A 322 1.11 27.54 -12.40
N ALA A 323 1.70 27.71 -11.23
CA ALA A 323 2.16 29.03 -10.80
C ALA A 323 3.30 29.49 -11.71
N TYR A 324 3.21 30.71 -12.23
CA TYR A 324 4.22 31.28 -13.12
C TYR A 324 5.04 32.38 -12.42
N ALA A 325 6.36 32.32 -12.58
CA ALA A 325 7.29 33.41 -12.24
C ALA A 325 7.28 34.49 -13.34
N TYR A 326 7.11 34.07 -14.60
CA TYR A 326 6.97 34.95 -15.76
C TYR A 326 5.84 34.45 -16.65
N SER A 327 5.07 35.40 -17.23
CA SER A 327 3.95 35.08 -18.10
C SER A 327 4.07 35.81 -19.41
N GLY A 328 3.93 35.13 -20.53
CA GLY A 328 3.69 35.72 -21.83
C GLY A 328 2.23 36.11 -22.00
N LEU A 329 1.91 36.84 -23.09
CA LEU A 329 0.53 37.22 -23.42
C LEU A 329 -0.25 36.14 -24.16
N CYS A 330 0.45 35.22 -24.77
CA CYS A 330 -0.10 34.17 -25.62
C CYS A 330 0.57 32.83 -25.35
N ARG A 331 -0.17 31.75 -25.52
CA ARG A 331 0.32 30.37 -25.51
C ARG A 331 -0.01 29.75 -26.89
N ASP A 332 0.76 30.09 -27.88
CA ASP A 332 0.72 29.45 -29.20
C ASP A 332 2.12 28.96 -29.59
N THR A 333 2.31 28.66 -30.88
CA THR A 333 3.54 28.04 -31.37
C THR A 333 4.80 28.85 -31.05
N ASN A 334 4.73 30.19 -30.98
CA ASN A 334 5.86 31.07 -30.70
C ASN A 334 5.66 32.04 -29.53
N ASP A 335 4.55 31.97 -28.82
CA ASP A 335 4.14 32.79 -27.67
C ASP A 335 3.98 34.30 -27.97
N ILE A 336 4.17 34.77 -29.18
CA ILE A 336 4.17 36.19 -29.54
C ILE A 336 2.76 36.71 -29.74
N GLY A 337 1.91 35.88 -30.39
CA GLY A 337 0.55 36.25 -30.70
C GLY A 337 0.45 37.37 -31.78
N ASN A 338 -0.63 38.14 -31.74
CA ASN A 338 -0.96 39.10 -32.74
C ASN A 338 -0.77 40.57 -32.31
N THR A 339 -0.26 40.80 -31.09
CA THR A 339 0.06 42.13 -30.55
C THR A 339 1.51 42.18 -30.16
N TYR A 340 2.33 42.86 -30.95
CA TYR A 340 3.78 42.91 -30.71
C TYR A 340 4.41 44.13 -31.40
N VAL A 341 5.62 44.50 -30.94
CA VAL A 341 6.50 45.46 -31.64
C VAL A 341 7.63 44.67 -32.27
N GLU A 342 7.92 44.95 -33.55
CA GLU A 342 9.10 44.45 -34.24
C GLU A 342 10.05 45.58 -34.55
N ILE A 343 11.33 45.44 -34.23
CA ILE A 343 12.38 46.43 -34.47
C ILE A 343 13.44 45.77 -35.35
N ASP A 344 13.48 46.21 -36.60
CA ASP A 344 14.48 45.81 -37.59
C ASP A 344 15.70 46.71 -37.52
N LEU A 345 16.78 46.17 -36.96
CA LEU A 345 18.04 46.90 -36.80
C LEU A 345 18.78 47.12 -38.12
N THR A 346 18.55 46.30 -39.13
CA THR A 346 19.16 46.36 -40.45
C THR A 346 18.59 47.53 -41.26
N ASN A 347 17.27 47.60 -41.33
CA ASN A 347 16.57 48.61 -42.10
C ASN A 347 16.20 49.86 -41.26
N GLN A 348 16.54 49.85 -39.95
CA GLN A 348 16.20 50.93 -39.00
C GLN A 348 14.74 51.29 -39.05
N ARG A 349 13.88 50.25 -38.95
CA ARG A 349 12.44 50.33 -39.04
C ARG A 349 11.79 49.66 -37.82
N MET A 350 10.71 50.21 -37.36
CA MET A 350 9.91 49.65 -36.29
C MET A 350 8.44 49.57 -36.75
N VAL A 351 7.83 48.41 -36.54
CA VAL A 351 6.41 48.20 -36.76
C VAL A 351 5.75 47.79 -35.45
N PHE A 352 4.49 48.20 -35.25
CA PHE A 352 3.66 47.80 -34.12
C PHE A 352 2.34 47.22 -34.65
N TYR A 353 2.11 45.97 -34.32
CA TYR A 353 0.86 45.28 -34.54
C TYR A 353 0.04 45.23 -33.26
N LYS A 354 -1.24 45.53 -33.36
CA LYS A 354 -2.22 45.31 -32.28
C LYS A 354 -3.37 44.47 -32.81
N ASP A 355 -3.65 43.35 -32.18
CA ASP A 355 -4.71 42.43 -32.60
C ASP A 355 -4.64 42.03 -34.08
N GLY A 356 -3.41 41.87 -34.59
CA GLY A 356 -3.13 41.57 -35.99
C GLY A 356 -3.19 42.76 -36.96
N GLN A 357 -3.55 43.96 -36.50
CA GLN A 357 -3.61 45.17 -37.34
C GLN A 357 -2.33 46.00 -37.17
N LEU A 358 -1.73 46.39 -38.30
CA LEU A 358 -0.58 47.30 -38.32
C LEU A 358 -1.04 48.73 -37.94
N LEU A 359 -0.59 49.20 -36.77
CA LEU A 359 -0.90 50.52 -36.25
C LEU A 359 0.23 51.52 -36.48
N VAL A 360 1.48 51.09 -36.42
CA VAL A 360 2.66 51.95 -36.64
C VAL A 360 3.63 51.22 -37.56
N ASP A 361 4.17 52.02 -38.50
CA ASP A 361 5.24 51.63 -39.39
C ASP A 361 6.12 52.87 -39.59
N THR A 362 7.30 52.89 -38.94
CA THR A 362 8.10 54.11 -38.85
C THR A 362 9.61 53.83 -38.91
N PRO A 363 10.38 54.73 -39.58
CA PRO A 363 11.82 54.72 -39.43
C PRO A 363 12.21 55.10 -38.00
N VAL A 364 13.28 54.46 -37.46
CA VAL A 364 13.82 54.71 -36.13
C VAL A 364 15.35 54.92 -36.18
N VAL A 365 15.94 55.35 -35.05
CA VAL A 365 17.41 55.34 -34.90
C VAL A 365 17.75 54.56 -33.63
N THR A 366 18.43 53.42 -33.81
CA THR A 366 18.80 52.52 -32.73
C THR A 366 20.18 52.85 -32.19
N GLY A 367 20.73 51.96 -31.32
CA GLY A 367 22.00 52.15 -30.65
C GLY A 367 23.21 52.33 -31.60
N CYS A 368 24.16 53.19 -31.22
CA CYS A 368 25.34 53.53 -32.02
C CYS A 368 26.35 52.39 -32.09
N VAL A 369 26.41 51.69 -33.23
CA VAL A 369 27.31 50.54 -33.46
C VAL A 369 28.78 50.93 -33.26
N ARG A 370 29.22 52.03 -33.86
CA ARG A 370 30.65 52.45 -33.75
C ARG A 370 31.12 52.72 -32.31
N LYS A 371 30.17 53.07 -31.42
CA LYS A 371 30.47 53.32 -29.99
C LYS A 371 30.23 52.11 -29.12
N GLY A 372 29.85 50.95 -29.68
CA GLY A 372 29.54 49.75 -28.93
C GLY A 372 28.21 49.79 -28.16
N TYR A 373 27.30 50.67 -28.58
CA TYR A 373 25.98 50.83 -27.95
C TYR A 373 24.85 50.17 -28.75
N SER A 374 25.14 49.06 -29.43
CA SER A 374 24.13 48.34 -30.22
C SER A 374 22.91 47.99 -29.37
N THR A 375 21.70 48.19 -29.94
CA THR A 375 20.48 47.70 -29.31
C THR A 375 20.51 46.18 -29.25
N PRO A 376 20.23 45.54 -28.08
CA PRO A 376 20.28 44.10 -27.95
C PRO A 376 19.22 43.42 -28.81
N THR A 377 19.58 42.28 -29.42
CA THR A 377 18.68 41.46 -30.19
C THR A 377 18.00 40.44 -29.29
N GLY A 378 16.76 40.05 -29.57
CA GLY A 378 16.00 39.07 -28.79
C GLY A 378 14.50 39.32 -28.83
N CYS A 379 13.76 38.55 -28.06
CA CYS A 379 12.35 38.75 -27.75
C CYS A 379 12.22 39.18 -26.29
N PHE A 380 11.83 40.44 -26.06
CA PHE A 380 11.78 41.03 -24.72
C PHE A 380 10.34 41.32 -24.33
N ALA A 381 10.03 41.35 -23.04
CA ALA A 381 8.78 41.91 -22.55
C ALA A 381 8.87 43.43 -22.42
N LEU A 382 7.79 44.16 -22.70
CA LEU A 382 7.71 45.55 -22.29
C LEU A 382 7.63 45.66 -20.78
N ASP A 383 8.68 46.22 -20.15
CA ASP A 383 8.83 46.20 -18.68
C ASP A 383 7.93 47.23 -17.97
N ALA A 384 7.79 48.42 -18.56
CA ALA A 384 7.06 49.54 -17.96
C ALA A 384 6.65 50.57 -19.00
N MET A 385 5.76 51.47 -18.60
CA MET A 385 5.34 52.64 -19.35
C MET A 385 5.38 53.85 -18.44
N ARG A 386 6.09 54.92 -18.89
CA ARG A 386 6.20 56.17 -18.14
C ARG A 386 6.04 57.39 -19.06
N SER A 387 5.26 58.38 -18.62
CA SER A 387 5.09 59.66 -19.32
C SER A 387 4.74 60.74 -18.31
N PRO A 388 5.54 61.87 -18.26
CA PRO A 388 6.87 62.02 -18.85
C PRO A 388 7.95 61.28 -18.11
N ALA A 389 9.17 61.17 -18.72
CA ALA A 389 10.35 60.58 -18.08
C ALA A 389 11.60 61.36 -18.38
N VAL A 390 12.66 61.15 -17.56
CA VAL A 390 14.01 61.71 -17.83
C VAL A 390 14.99 60.55 -17.91
N LEU A 391 15.54 60.31 -19.08
CA LEU A 391 16.55 59.29 -19.32
C LEU A 391 17.91 59.79 -18.86
N LYS A 392 18.51 59.13 -17.88
CA LYS A 392 19.78 59.52 -17.28
C LYS A 392 20.89 58.52 -17.61
N GLY A 393 22.06 59.01 -17.96
CA GLY A 393 23.27 58.19 -18.14
C GLY A 393 24.51 59.03 -17.94
N PRO A 394 25.71 58.43 -18.08
CA PRO A 394 26.97 59.18 -17.94
C PRO A 394 27.01 60.39 -18.88
N GLY A 395 26.96 61.60 -18.29
CA GLY A 395 27.09 62.87 -19.03
C GLY A 395 25.80 63.34 -19.73
N TYR A 396 24.63 62.73 -19.50
CA TYR A 396 23.35 63.23 -20.08
C TYR A 396 22.15 63.04 -19.15
N ALA A 397 21.17 63.90 -19.32
CA ALA A 397 19.84 63.81 -18.78
C ALA A 397 18.85 64.30 -19.82
N SER A 398 18.19 63.40 -20.53
CA SER A 398 17.32 63.71 -21.66
C SER A 398 15.85 63.58 -21.28
N PRO A 399 15.06 64.65 -21.27
CA PRO A 399 13.64 64.56 -21.05
C PRO A 399 12.95 63.92 -22.28
N VAL A 400 12.03 62.99 -22.05
CA VAL A 400 11.22 62.37 -23.06
C VAL A 400 9.75 62.41 -22.63
N THR A 401 8.84 62.43 -23.61
CA THR A 401 7.42 62.40 -23.30
C THR A 401 6.96 60.98 -23.02
N TYR A 402 7.44 60.01 -23.77
CA TYR A 402 7.05 58.60 -23.67
C TYR A 402 8.29 57.73 -23.45
N TRP A 403 8.26 56.89 -22.45
CA TRP A 403 9.33 55.93 -22.12
C TRP A 403 8.75 54.53 -21.95
N MET A 404 9.23 53.58 -22.72
CA MET A 404 8.78 52.20 -22.81
C MET A 404 10.02 51.28 -22.78
N PRO A 405 10.62 51.01 -21.58
CA PRO A 405 11.73 50.10 -21.43
C PRO A 405 11.36 48.67 -21.71
N PHE A 406 12.28 47.87 -22.26
CA PHE A 406 12.12 46.46 -22.54
C PHE A 406 13.38 45.61 -22.26
N SER A 407 14.53 46.23 -21.99
CA SER A 407 15.77 45.48 -21.69
C SER A 407 16.70 46.34 -20.84
N GLY A 408 16.65 46.18 -19.52
CA GLY A 408 17.43 46.97 -18.58
C GLY A 408 17.24 48.47 -18.77
N GLY A 409 18.24 49.20 -19.24
CA GLY A 409 18.16 50.64 -19.52
C GLY A 409 17.79 50.98 -20.99
N VAL A 410 17.47 49.99 -21.81
CA VAL A 410 17.10 50.13 -23.20
C VAL A 410 15.56 50.13 -23.37
N GLY A 411 15.04 51.02 -24.18
CA GLY A 411 13.59 51.13 -24.44
C GLY A 411 13.27 51.97 -25.65
N ILE A 412 11.99 52.02 -25.97
CA ILE A 412 11.42 52.83 -27.01
C ILE A 412 11.03 54.19 -26.39
N HIS A 413 11.43 55.31 -27.05
CA HIS A 413 11.06 56.64 -26.59
C HIS A 413 11.03 57.69 -27.74
N ASP A 414 10.31 58.78 -27.55
CA ASP A 414 10.36 59.89 -28.46
C ASP A 414 11.70 60.61 -28.42
N ALA A 415 12.18 61.10 -29.57
CA ALA A 415 13.45 61.78 -29.68
C ALA A 415 13.29 63.11 -30.42
N SER A 416 12.67 64.06 -29.76
CA SER A 416 12.30 65.38 -30.33
C SER A 416 13.53 66.21 -30.76
N TRP A 417 14.73 65.85 -30.34
CA TRP A 417 16.01 66.45 -30.76
C TRP A 417 16.47 65.96 -32.14
N ARG A 418 15.80 65.00 -32.75
CA ARG A 418 16.13 64.47 -34.08
C ARG A 418 15.13 64.97 -35.11
N SER A 419 15.64 65.39 -36.26
CA SER A 419 14.84 65.71 -37.42
C SER A 419 14.84 64.63 -38.50
N GLN A 420 15.71 63.64 -38.37
CA GLN A 420 15.85 62.53 -39.33
C GLN A 420 15.96 61.17 -38.59
N TYR A 421 15.34 60.19 -39.21
CA TYR A 421 15.28 58.79 -38.72
C TYR A 421 15.61 57.82 -39.85
N GLY A 422 15.99 56.61 -39.50
CA GLY A 422 16.27 55.53 -40.46
C GLY A 422 17.66 55.58 -41.08
N GLY A 423 17.84 54.78 -42.11
CA GLY A 423 19.09 54.70 -42.88
C GLY A 423 20.28 54.26 -42.06
N GLN A 424 21.44 54.88 -42.32
CA GLN A 424 22.72 54.55 -41.65
C GLN A 424 23.05 55.44 -40.46
N ILE A 425 22.12 56.26 -39.99
CA ILE A 425 22.35 57.19 -38.86
C ILE A 425 22.87 56.48 -37.62
N TYR A 426 22.38 55.28 -37.31
CA TYR A 426 22.73 54.49 -36.16
C TYR A 426 24.21 54.07 -36.14
N ILE A 427 24.91 54.04 -37.28
CA ILE A 427 26.30 53.60 -37.34
C ILE A 427 27.18 54.55 -36.55
N THR A 428 27.05 55.88 -36.71
CA THR A 428 27.94 56.89 -36.14
C THR A 428 27.23 57.86 -35.19
N ASN A 429 25.93 58.07 -35.35
CA ASN A 429 25.10 59.00 -34.59
C ASN A 429 23.84 58.34 -34.03
N GLY A 430 23.97 57.06 -33.60
CA GLY A 430 22.94 56.32 -32.92
C GLY A 430 22.74 56.75 -31.47
N SER A 431 21.81 56.07 -30.78
CA SER A 431 21.52 56.25 -29.38
C SER A 431 22.55 55.48 -28.48
N HIS A 432 22.34 55.47 -27.14
CA HIS A 432 23.08 54.62 -26.21
C HIS A 432 22.43 53.22 -26.04
N GLY A 433 21.68 52.73 -27.04
CA GLY A 433 21.01 51.47 -27.06
C GLY A 433 19.51 51.57 -27.27
N CYS A 434 18.87 52.68 -26.87
CA CYS A 434 17.46 52.91 -26.99
C CYS A 434 17.02 53.08 -28.45
N VAL A 435 15.71 52.92 -28.71
CA VAL A 435 15.09 53.13 -30.01
C VAL A 435 14.46 54.50 -30.05
N ASN A 436 15.19 55.42 -30.70
CA ASN A 436 14.74 56.79 -30.92
C ASN A 436 13.61 56.81 -31.98
N THR A 437 12.43 57.22 -31.61
CA THR A 437 11.21 57.14 -32.40
C THR A 437 10.67 58.56 -32.67
N PRO A 438 10.09 58.87 -33.82
CA PRO A 438 9.32 60.07 -34.03
C PRO A 438 8.23 60.25 -32.96
N LYS A 439 8.02 61.47 -32.46
CA LYS A 439 7.19 61.70 -31.27
C LYS A 439 5.71 61.27 -31.46
N ASP A 440 5.14 61.51 -32.60
CA ASP A 440 3.77 61.12 -32.97
C ASP A 440 3.62 59.57 -32.99
N GLN A 441 4.63 58.88 -33.53
CA GLN A 441 4.64 57.44 -33.59
C GLN A 441 4.85 56.83 -32.18
N ALA A 442 5.74 57.39 -31.39
CA ALA A 442 5.91 56.98 -29.98
C ALA A 442 4.63 57.19 -29.16
N ALA A 443 3.87 58.28 -29.42
CA ALA A 443 2.58 58.52 -28.81
C ALA A 443 1.55 57.45 -29.21
N THR A 444 1.50 57.11 -30.51
CA THR A 444 0.57 56.06 -31.00
C THR A 444 0.88 54.70 -30.35
N ILE A 445 2.15 54.32 -30.26
CA ILE A 445 2.55 53.08 -29.57
C ILE A 445 2.15 53.16 -28.11
N TYR A 446 2.57 54.21 -27.37
CA TYR A 446 2.30 54.37 -25.95
C TYR A 446 0.80 54.26 -25.58
N ASN A 447 -0.06 54.85 -26.38
CA ASN A 447 -1.48 54.85 -26.13
C ASN A 447 -2.20 53.52 -26.48
N ASN A 448 -1.51 52.59 -27.14
CA ASN A 448 -2.11 51.35 -27.62
C ASN A 448 -1.40 50.09 -27.16
N ILE A 449 -0.21 50.19 -26.53
CA ILE A 449 0.56 49.08 -26.00
C ILE A 449 0.29 48.90 -24.50
N SER A 450 0.59 47.76 -23.95
CA SER A 450 0.58 47.47 -22.49
C SER A 450 1.86 46.77 -22.05
N VAL A 451 2.15 46.88 -20.77
CA VAL A 451 3.26 46.11 -20.15
C VAL A 451 3.08 44.64 -20.43
N GLY A 452 4.18 43.92 -20.69
CA GLY A 452 4.19 42.51 -21.07
C GLY A 452 4.08 42.22 -22.56
N VAL A 453 3.77 43.24 -23.42
CA VAL A 453 3.74 43.03 -24.87
C VAL A 453 5.13 42.69 -25.40
N PRO A 454 5.28 41.66 -26.26
CA PRO A 454 6.57 41.25 -26.80
C PRO A 454 7.17 42.33 -27.73
N ILE A 455 8.44 42.64 -27.50
CA ILE A 455 9.28 43.50 -28.29
C ILE A 455 10.35 42.63 -28.97
N ILE A 456 10.21 42.44 -30.28
CA ILE A 456 11.10 41.60 -31.08
C ILE A 456 12.18 42.50 -31.70
N VAL A 457 13.43 42.30 -31.37
CA VAL A 457 14.57 43.03 -31.93
C VAL A 457 15.43 42.11 -32.76
N CYS A 458 15.51 42.35 -34.05
CA CYS A 458 16.19 41.43 -34.97
C CYS A 458 17.08 42.13 -35.99
N LEU A 459 18.01 41.38 -36.55
CA LEU A 459 18.84 41.75 -37.70
C LEU A 459 18.33 41.01 -38.94
N LEU A 460 17.94 41.75 -39.97
CA LEU A 460 17.43 41.17 -41.19
C LEU A 460 18.49 41.13 -42.31
N TYR A 461 19.66 40.49 -42.04
CA TYR A 461 20.70 40.28 -43.08
C TYR A 461 20.18 39.34 -44.18
N THR A 462 20.66 39.55 -45.41
CA THR A 462 20.25 38.82 -46.62
C THR A 462 20.94 37.47 -46.78
N SER A 463 21.82 37.06 -45.89
CA SER A 463 22.49 35.76 -45.94
C SER A 463 22.61 35.11 -44.56
N ASP A 464 22.25 33.83 -44.44
CA ASP A 464 22.44 32.98 -43.26
C ASP A 464 23.91 32.65 -42.98
N ALA A 465 24.86 33.30 -43.71
CA ALA A 465 26.29 32.98 -43.65
C ALA A 465 27.09 33.74 -42.55
N ALA A 466 26.39 34.57 -41.70
CA ALA A 466 27.08 35.39 -40.67
C ALA A 466 26.86 34.88 -39.23
N ASP A 467 26.13 33.81 -38.98
CA ASP A 467 25.88 33.25 -37.64
C ASP A 467 26.93 32.19 -37.21
N GLU A 468 28.01 31.96 -37.99
CA GLU A 468 29.11 31.00 -37.69
C GLU A 468 30.46 31.66 -37.45
N LEU A 469 30.49 32.84 -36.85
CA LEU A 469 31.76 33.43 -36.39
C LEU A 469 31.74 33.80 -34.91
#